data_62a54b8f5386e0a4ea0f5541ab57bd53
#
_entry.id   62a54b8f5386e0a4ea0f5541ab57bd53
#
_cell.length_a   1.000
_cell.length_b   1.000
_cell.length_c   1.000
_cell.angle_alpha   90.00
_cell.angle_beta   90.00
_cell.angle_gamma   90.00
#
_symmetry.space_group_name_H-M   'P 1'
#
loop_
_entity.id
_entity.type
_entity.pdbx_description
1 polymer ?
#
loop_
_entity_poly.entity_id
_entity_poly.type
_entity_poly.pdbx_seq_one_letter_code
_entity_poly.pdbx_strand_id
1 'polypeptide(L)'
;MAKRGRLPKQKDKLTGHRDNSLSVLQGGKAFETPKPISRWLTKTRNYWNEYWNSELSSTAQKVDFPAFYRLFQYYDEVERANRTIQNMGNGGLLGVGSTGQPTINPLITLTLKLEEKILKLEQELGLTPLARQRLGIAFGEAQMGFKQLQQLLQDDEEKELLDPRLLMLEEE
;
A
#
# COMPACT_ATOMS: atom_id res chain seq x y z
N MET A 1 31.21 27.12 36.03
CA MET A 1 29.97 27.61 35.37
C MET A 1 29.63 26.66 34.21
N ALA A 2 28.55 25.93 34.28
CA ALA A 2 28.12 25.01 33.24
C ALA A 2 27.59 25.81 32.04
N LYS A 3 28.14 25.59 30.83
CA LYS A 3 27.62 26.19 29.59
C LYS A 3 26.20 25.64 29.32
N ARG A 4 25.20 26.54 29.33
CA ARG A 4 23.84 26.18 28.93
C ARG A 4 23.87 25.68 27.48
N GLY A 5 23.36 24.49 27.24
CA GLY A 5 23.19 23.96 25.91
C GLY A 5 22.31 24.85 25.02
N ARG A 6 22.42 24.67 23.69
CA ARG A 6 21.66 25.42 22.70
C ARG A 6 20.18 25.14 22.88
N LEU A 7 19.33 26.17 22.91
CA LEU A 7 17.89 26.00 22.99
C LEU A 7 17.36 25.13 21.84
N PRO A 8 16.35 24.28 22.09
CA PRO A 8 15.72 23.47 21.02
C PRO A 8 15.20 24.39 19.91
N LYS A 9 15.39 23.98 18.67
CA LYS A 9 14.82 24.70 17.50
C LYS A 9 13.30 24.55 17.49
N GLN A 10 12.59 25.60 17.10
CA GLN A 10 11.15 25.54 16.87
C GLN A 10 10.83 24.49 15.81
N LYS A 11 9.66 23.80 15.93
CA LYS A 11 9.25 22.68 15.06
C LYS A 11 9.25 23.02 13.57
N ASP A 12 8.87 24.22 13.22
CA ASP A 12 8.84 24.80 11.88
C ASP A 12 10.23 25.03 11.24
N LYS A 13 11.31 25.03 12.06
CA LYS A 13 12.71 25.18 11.62
C LYS A 13 13.53 23.89 11.64
N LEU A 14 12.88 22.76 11.87
CA LEU A 14 13.50 21.44 11.79
C LEU A 14 13.57 21.00 10.32
N THR A 15 14.64 21.39 9.62
CA THR A 15 14.99 20.85 8.30
C THR A 15 15.25 19.36 8.42
N GLY A 16 14.40 18.51 7.84
CA GLY A 16 14.56 17.06 7.79
C GLY A 16 13.45 16.23 8.45
N HIS A 17 12.48 16.85 9.10
CA HIS A 17 11.25 16.13 9.45
C HIS A 17 10.41 15.94 8.18
N ARG A 18 10.32 14.69 7.70
CA ARG A 18 9.25 14.31 6.78
C ARG A 18 7.97 14.46 7.59
N ASP A 19 7.07 15.32 7.12
CA ASP A 19 5.70 15.32 7.60
C ASP A 19 5.12 13.93 7.33
N ASN A 20 5.04 13.10 8.37
CA ASN A 20 4.35 11.82 8.35
C ASN A 20 2.83 12.03 8.51
N SER A 21 2.31 13.15 8.03
CA SER A 21 0.87 13.35 7.96
C SER A 21 0.27 12.31 7.01
N LEU A 22 -0.57 11.44 7.55
CA LEU A 22 -1.33 10.48 6.76
C LEU A 22 -2.27 11.25 5.83
N SER A 23 -2.10 11.09 4.52
CA SER A 23 -3.06 11.65 3.57
C SER A 23 -4.35 10.86 3.63
N VAL A 24 -5.44 11.55 3.96
CA VAL A 24 -6.80 10.99 3.93
C VAL A 24 -7.23 10.90 2.47
N LEU A 25 -7.51 9.70 1.99
CA LEU A 25 -8.08 9.51 0.67
C LEU A 25 -9.54 9.98 0.69
N GLN A 26 -9.80 11.10 0.01
CA GLN A 26 -11.16 11.53 -0.28
C GLN A 26 -11.68 10.66 -1.43
N GLY A 27 -12.72 9.84 -1.16
CA GLY A 27 -13.28 8.90 -2.12
C GLY A 27 -13.81 9.60 -3.39
N GLY A 28 -13.37 9.10 -4.52
CA GLY A 28 -13.83 9.49 -5.84
C GLY A 28 -12.78 9.15 -6.89
N LYS A 29 -13.12 8.25 -7.83
CA LYS A 29 -12.24 7.95 -8.96
C LYS A 29 -12.33 9.10 -9.95
N ALA A 30 -11.21 9.71 -10.30
CA ALA A 30 -11.14 10.76 -11.33
C ALA A 30 -11.27 10.21 -12.77
N PHE A 31 -11.51 8.90 -12.94
CA PHE A 31 -11.56 8.23 -14.25
C PHE A 31 -12.47 7.00 -14.24
N GLU A 32 -12.90 6.57 -15.40
CA GLU A 32 -13.64 5.33 -15.59
C GLU A 32 -12.76 4.11 -15.27
N THR A 33 -13.32 3.14 -14.53
CA THR A 33 -12.62 1.90 -14.16
C THR A 33 -12.13 1.16 -15.41
N PRO A 34 -10.82 0.85 -15.51
CA PRO A 34 -10.30 0.16 -16.68
C PRO A 34 -10.79 -1.28 -16.75
N LYS A 35 -11.09 -1.76 -17.95
CA LYS A 35 -11.60 -3.13 -18.16
C LYS A 35 -10.47 -4.15 -18.05
N PRO A 36 -10.74 -5.32 -17.43
CA PRO A 36 -9.77 -6.41 -17.39
C PRO A 36 -9.54 -6.99 -18.79
N ILE A 37 -8.36 -7.55 -19.02
CA ILE A 37 -8.05 -8.21 -20.27
C ILE A 37 -8.89 -9.51 -20.37
N SER A 38 -9.62 -9.70 -21.47
CA SER A 38 -10.56 -10.81 -21.66
C SER A 38 -9.90 -12.20 -21.62
N ARG A 39 -8.63 -12.29 -22.04
CA ARG A 39 -7.85 -13.54 -22.05
C ARG A 39 -7.36 -13.97 -20.67
N TRP A 40 -7.45 -13.13 -19.64
CA TRP A 40 -7.08 -13.52 -18.28
C TRP A 40 -8.01 -14.58 -17.71
N LEU A 41 -7.47 -15.43 -16.84
CA LEU A 41 -8.24 -16.40 -16.08
C LEU A 41 -9.28 -15.69 -15.21
N THR A 42 -10.36 -16.39 -14.90
CA THR A 42 -11.44 -15.86 -14.06
C THR A 42 -10.93 -15.38 -12.71
N LYS A 43 -9.99 -16.11 -12.09
CA LYS A 43 -9.38 -15.73 -10.81
C LYS A 43 -8.66 -14.38 -10.91
N THR A 44 -7.86 -14.16 -11.94
CA THR A 44 -7.16 -12.90 -12.17
C THR A 44 -8.12 -11.74 -12.44
N ARG A 45 -9.19 -11.98 -13.20
CA ARG A 45 -10.24 -10.98 -13.44
C ARG A 45 -10.99 -10.62 -12.15
N ASN A 46 -11.20 -11.58 -11.26
CA ASN A 46 -11.82 -11.31 -9.96
C ASN A 46 -10.91 -10.41 -9.11
N TYR A 47 -9.61 -10.72 -8.99
CA TYR A 47 -8.65 -9.86 -8.29
C TYR A 47 -8.60 -8.43 -8.88
N TRP A 48 -8.65 -8.31 -10.21
CA TRP A 48 -8.75 -7.01 -10.86
C TRP A 48 -9.99 -6.23 -10.42
N ASN A 49 -11.15 -6.87 -10.45
CA ASN A 49 -12.41 -6.25 -10.06
C ASN A 49 -12.43 -5.89 -8.56
N GLU A 50 -11.92 -6.76 -7.70
CA GLU A 50 -11.78 -6.51 -6.26
C GLU A 50 -10.90 -5.29 -5.99
N TYR A 51 -9.75 -5.18 -6.65
CA TYR A 51 -8.88 -4.01 -6.52
C TYR A 51 -9.62 -2.74 -6.93
N TRP A 52 -10.22 -2.72 -8.12
CA TRP A 52 -10.88 -1.52 -8.64
C TRP A 52 -12.18 -1.16 -7.91
N ASN A 53 -12.77 -2.06 -7.16
CA ASN A 53 -13.92 -1.82 -6.28
C ASN A 53 -13.50 -1.41 -4.87
N SER A 54 -12.23 -1.55 -4.51
CA SER A 54 -11.71 -1.17 -3.20
C SER A 54 -11.44 0.34 -3.11
N GLU A 55 -11.39 0.87 -1.90
CA GLU A 55 -10.99 2.26 -1.63
C GLU A 55 -9.57 2.57 -2.12
N LEU A 56 -8.69 1.55 -2.13
CA LEU A 56 -7.30 1.68 -2.58
C LEU A 56 -7.21 2.17 -4.02
N SER A 57 -8.18 1.82 -4.87
CA SER A 57 -8.21 2.27 -6.27
C SER A 57 -8.33 3.79 -6.44
N SER A 58 -8.74 4.53 -5.40
CA SER A 58 -8.80 6.00 -5.42
C SER A 58 -7.42 6.66 -5.45
N THR A 59 -6.36 5.93 -5.08
CA THR A 59 -4.98 6.43 -5.14
C THR A 59 -4.37 6.32 -6.52
N ALA A 60 -4.91 5.44 -7.37
CA ALA A 60 -4.39 5.18 -8.70
C ALA A 60 -4.67 6.35 -9.66
N GLN A 61 -3.74 6.59 -10.58
CA GLN A 61 -3.89 7.55 -11.67
C GLN A 61 -3.89 6.82 -13.02
N LYS A 62 -4.37 7.46 -14.08
CA LYS A 62 -4.35 6.86 -15.43
C LYS A 62 -2.95 6.47 -15.90
N VAL A 63 -1.93 7.20 -15.48
CA VAL A 63 -0.53 6.92 -15.81
C VAL A 63 -0.04 5.60 -15.20
N ASP A 64 -0.67 5.10 -14.13
CA ASP A 64 -0.29 3.88 -13.45
C ASP A 64 -0.88 2.61 -14.10
N PHE A 65 -1.86 2.76 -15.01
CA PHE A 65 -2.53 1.63 -15.67
C PHE A 65 -1.57 0.61 -16.29
N PRO A 66 -0.52 1.02 -17.02
CA PRO A 66 0.44 0.04 -17.57
C PRO A 66 1.12 -0.80 -16.49
N ALA A 67 1.39 -0.25 -15.29
CA ALA A 67 1.97 -0.97 -14.17
C ALA A 67 0.96 -1.97 -13.59
N PHE A 68 -0.30 -1.57 -13.41
CA PHE A 68 -1.38 -2.46 -12.98
C PHE A 68 -1.60 -3.60 -13.97
N TYR A 69 -1.70 -3.31 -15.27
CA TYR A 69 -1.86 -4.35 -16.28
C TYR A 69 -0.70 -5.35 -16.27
N ARG A 70 0.53 -4.89 -16.08
CA ARG A 70 1.72 -5.75 -15.94
C ARG A 70 1.65 -6.62 -14.71
N LEU A 71 1.26 -6.06 -13.56
CA LEU A 71 1.10 -6.81 -12.31
C LEU A 71 0.08 -7.93 -12.47
N PHE A 72 -1.13 -7.61 -12.96
CA PHE A 72 -2.18 -8.61 -13.12
C PHE A 72 -1.87 -9.62 -14.24
N GLN A 73 -1.08 -9.25 -15.24
CA GLN A 73 -0.54 -10.19 -16.21
C GLN A 73 0.38 -11.21 -15.54
N TYR A 74 1.25 -10.77 -14.61
CA TYR A 74 2.11 -11.69 -13.86
C TYR A 74 1.31 -12.60 -12.95
N TYR A 75 0.24 -12.14 -12.30
CA TYR A 75 -0.68 -13.02 -11.56
C TYR A 75 -1.29 -14.10 -12.46
N ASP A 76 -1.72 -13.74 -13.67
CA ASP A 76 -2.28 -14.68 -14.63
C ASP A 76 -1.26 -15.73 -15.07
N GLU A 77 -0.03 -15.30 -15.32
CA GLU A 77 1.07 -16.20 -15.73
C GLU A 77 1.45 -17.18 -14.60
N VAL A 78 1.55 -16.71 -13.36
CA VAL A 78 1.80 -17.55 -12.18
C VAL A 78 0.68 -18.57 -11.99
N GLU A 79 -0.58 -18.14 -12.09
CA GLU A 79 -1.73 -19.04 -11.96
C GLU A 79 -1.75 -20.11 -13.05
N ARG A 80 -1.42 -19.77 -14.29
CA ARG A 80 -1.31 -20.72 -15.41
C ARG A 80 -0.16 -21.70 -15.19
N ALA A 81 1.00 -21.23 -14.77
CA ALA A 81 2.14 -22.06 -14.47
C ALA A 81 1.82 -23.05 -13.34
N ASN A 82 1.21 -22.59 -12.25
CA ASN A 82 0.82 -23.40 -11.12
C ASN A 82 -0.19 -24.48 -11.52
N ARG A 83 -1.20 -24.16 -12.34
CA ARG A 83 -2.14 -25.15 -12.88
C ARG A 83 -1.45 -26.20 -13.73
N THR A 84 -0.49 -25.78 -14.56
CA THR A 84 0.29 -26.70 -15.39
C THR A 84 1.12 -27.65 -14.53
N ILE A 85 1.80 -27.11 -13.49
CA ILE A 85 2.58 -27.94 -12.54
C ILE A 85 1.67 -28.93 -11.80
N GLN A 86 0.50 -28.49 -11.32
CA GLN A 86 -0.46 -29.35 -10.64
C GLN A 86 -0.97 -30.49 -11.53
N ASN A 87 -1.23 -30.19 -12.81
CA ASN A 87 -1.69 -31.21 -13.78
C ASN A 87 -0.62 -32.24 -14.14
N MET A 88 0.66 -31.95 -13.91
CA MET A 88 1.76 -32.90 -14.07
C MET A 88 1.85 -33.91 -12.91
N GLY A 89 1.08 -33.72 -11.85
CA GLY A 89 1.09 -34.60 -10.68
C GLY A 89 2.45 -34.67 -10.01
N ASN A 90 2.90 -35.88 -9.60
CA ASN A 90 4.18 -36.07 -8.90
C ASN A 90 5.42 -35.65 -9.71
N GLY A 91 5.32 -35.56 -11.04
CA GLY A 91 6.38 -35.07 -11.94
C GLY A 91 6.42 -33.55 -12.06
N GLY A 92 5.47 -32.82 -11.43
CA GLY A 92 5.37 -31.35 -11.56
C GLY A 92 6.52 -30.60 -10.92
N LEU A 93 7.18 -31.15 -9.90
CA LEU A 93 8.30 -30.51 -9.21
C LEU A 93 9.64 -30.78 -9.88
N LEU A 94 9.83 -32.00 -10.42
CA LEU A 94 11.07 -32.43 -11.02
C LEU A 94 10.86 -32.75 -12.51
N GLY A 95 11.76 -32.26 -13.32
CA GLY A 95 11.90 -32.64 -14.72
C GLY A 95 13.06 -33.61 -14.90
N VAL A 96 13.25 -34.08 -16.13
CA VAL A 96 14.39 -34.95 -16.53
C VAL A 96 15.35 -34.07 -17.34
N GLY A 97 16.58 -33.97 -16.89
CA GLY A 97 17.64 -33.29 -17.62
C GLY A 97 18.14 -34.07 -18.84
N SER A 98 18.99 -33.46 -19.64
CA SER A 98 19.53 -34.03 -20.91
C SER A 98 20.30 -35.36 -20.74
N THR A 99 20.83 -35.59 -19.55
CA THR A 99 21.56 -36.80 -19.20
C THR A 99 20.75 -37.77 -18.30
N GLY A 100 19.45 -37.54 -18.18
CA GLY A 100 18.56 -38.37 -17.37
C GLY A 100 18.50 -38.04 -15.88
N GLN A 101 19.30 -37.08 -15.41
CA GLN A 101 19.29 -36.62 -14.01
C GLN A 101 18.02 -35.86 -13.66
N PRO A 102 17.52 -35.93 -12.41
CA PRO A 102 16.42 -35.11 -11.97
C PRO A 102 16.84 -33.64 -11.93
N THR A 103 16.02 -32.76 -12.49
CA THR A 103 16.20 -31.32 -12.50
C THR A 103 14.95 -30.63 -12.01
N ILE A 104 15.07 -29.41 -11.47
CA ILE A 104 13.90 -28.62 -11.11
C ILE A 104 13.12 -28.27 -12.39
N ASN A 105 11.80 -28.40 -12.33
CA ASN A 105 10.95 -28.00 -13.45
C ASN A 105 11.16 -26.50 -13.76
N PRO A 106 11.47 -26.13 -15.01
CA PRO A 106 11.67 -24.75 -15.42
C PRO A 106 10.49 -23.81 -15.09
N LEU A 107 9.26 -24.35 -15.06
CA LEU A 107 8.10 -23.56 -14.66
C LEU A 107 8.17 -23.07 -13.21
N ILE A 108 8.74 -23.86 -12.30
CA ILE A 108 8.93 -23.43 -10.91
C ILE A 108 9.92 -22.25 -10.85
N THR A 109 11.02 -22.35 -11.57
CA THR A 109 11.99 -21.24 -11.64
C THR A 109 11.36 -19.98 -12.24
N LEU A 110 10.52 -20.12 -13.25
CA LEU A 110 9.76 -19.01 -13.84
C LEU A 110 8.81 -18.40 -12.83
N THR A 111 8.02 -19.24 -12.13
CA THR A 111 7.06 -18.79 -11.11
C THR A 111 7.75 -17.98 -10.02
N LEU A 112 8.85 -18.47 -9.45
CA LEU A 112 9.62 -17.76 -8.43
C LEU A 112 10.10 -16.37 -8.92
N LYS A 113 10.61 -16.28 -10.15
CA LYS A 113 11.01 -14.99 -10.73
C LYS A 113 9.85 -14.04 -10.96
N LEU A 114 8.67 -14.55 -11.30
CA LEU A 114 7.47 -13.74 -11.44
C LEU A 114 6.96 -13.24 -10.08
N GLU A 115 6.99 -14.09 -9.05
CA GLU A 115 6.61 -13.73 -7.68
C GLU A 115 7.49 -12.62 -7.10
N GLU A 116 8.81 -12.64 -7.37
CA GLU A 116 9.70 -11.54 -6.99
C GLU A 116 9.31 -10.22 -7.66
N LYS A 117 8.93 -10.24 -8.95
CA LYS A 117 8.46 -9.05 -9.68
C LYS A 117 7.11 -8.58 -9.18
N ILE A 118 6.20 -9.51 -8.88
CA ILE A 118 4.91 -9.23 -8.27
C ILE A 118 5.10 -8.48 -6.96
N LEU A 119 5.90 -9.04 -6.05
CA LEU A 119 6.15 -8.42 -4.74
C LEU A 119 6.69 -6.98 -4.86
N LYS A 120 7.61 -6.73 -5.80
CA LYS A 120 8.13 -5.38 -6.06
C LYS A 120 7.01 -4.43 -6.52
N LEU A 121 6.21 -4.85 -7.52
CA LEU A 121 5.12 -4.03 -8.03
C LEU A 121 4.03 -3.79 -6.96
N GLU A 122 3.70 -4.79 -6.15
CA GLU A 122 2.78 -4.63 -5.03
C GLU A 122 3.27 -3.59 -4.02
N GLN A 123 4.58 -3.59 -3.73
CA GLN A 123 5.20 -2.61 -2.84
C GLN A 123 5.19 -1.21 -3.45
N GLU A 124 5.53 -1.07 -4.74
CA GLU A 124 5.55 0.20 -5.45
C GLU A 124 4.14 0.80 -5.60
N LEU A 125 3.15 -0.03 -5.89
CA LEU A 125 1.75 0.37 -6.07
C LEU A 125 0.95 0.48 -4.75
N GLY A 126 1.58 0.24 -3.60
CA GLY A 126 0.93 0.37 -2.30
C GLY A 126 -0.08 -0.74 -1.98
N LEU A 127 0.03 -1.91 -2.62
CA LEU A 127 -0.91 -3.02 -2.39
C LEU A 127 -0.65 -3.77 -1.08
N THR A 128 0.57 -3.72 -0.55
CA THR A 128 0.88 -4.32 0.74
C THR A 128 0.58 -3.38 1.91
N PRO A 129 0.18 -3.90 3.09
CA PRO A 129 -0.09 -3.07 4.27
C PRO A 129 1.09 -2.16 4.64
N LEU A 130 2.31 -2.69 4.61
CA LEU A 130 3.52 -1.93 4.91
C LEU A 130 3.80 -0.82 3.89
N ALA A 131 3.55 -1.09 2.60
CA ALA A 131 3.71 -0.08 1.55
C ALA A 131 2.69 1.04 1.72
N ARG A 132 1.42 0.72 2.05
CA ARG A 132 0.39 1.72 2.36
C ARG A 132 0.80 2.61 3.53
N GLN A 133 1.30 2.02 4.60
CA GLN A 133 1.80 2.77 5.76
C GLN A 133 2.95 3.70 5.38
N ARG A 134 3.91 3.24 4.55
CA ARG A 134 5.03 4.07 4.07
C ARG A 134 4.58 5.21 3.17
N LEU A 135 3.52 5.01 2.39
CA LEU A 135 2.91 6.04 1.55
C LEU A 135 2.00 7.00 2.33
N GLY A 136 1.82 6.78 3.64
CA GLY A 136 0.94 7.59 4.47
C GLY A 136 -0.54 7.42 4.13
N ILE A 137 -0.93 6.24 3.63
CA ILE A 137 -2.31 5.95 3.26
C ILE A 137 -3.03 5.32 4.44
N ALA A 138 -4.10 5.95 4.91
CA ALA A 138 -4.98 5.43 5.95
C ALA A 138 -6.38 5.14 5.38
N PHE A 139 -6.97 4.03 5.78
CA PHE A 139 -8.28 3.59 5.32
C PHE A 139 -9.27 3.40 6.47
N GLY A 140 -10.55 3.67 6.20
CA GLY A 140 -11.70 3.24 7.00
C GLY A 140 -11.64 3.61 8.48
N GLU A 141 -11.67 2.61 9.35
CA GLU A 141 -11.75 2.77 10.82
C GLU A 141 -10.60 3.61 11.41
N ALA A 142 -9.41 3.53 10.81
CA ALA A 142 -8.27 4.37 11.21
C ALA A 142 -8.54 5.87 10.93
N GLN A 143 -9.33 6.20 9.92
CA GLN A 143 -9.73 7.57 9.64
C GLN A 143 -10.74 8.10 10.66
N MET A 144 -11.68 7.26 11.10
CA MET A 144 -12.64 7.65 12.16
C MET A 144 -11.93 7.90 13.48
N GLY A 145 -11.02 7.00 13.88
CA GLY A 145 -10.21 7.17 15.09
C GLY A 145 -9.36 8.43 15.06
N PHE A 146 -8.76 8.75 13.90
CA PHE A 146 -7.94 9.95 13.74
C PHE A 146 -8.76 11.24 13.76
N LYS A 147 -9.93 11.26 13.11
CA LYS A 147 -10.85 12.40 13.18
C LYS A 147 -11.40 12.62 14.59
N GLN A 148 -11.74 11.55 15.29
CA GLN A 148 -12.18 11.61 16.70
C GLN A 148 -11.07 12.14 17.61
N LEU A 149 -9.83 11.68 17.40
CA LEU A 149 -8.68 12.17 18.14
C LEU A 149 -8.40 13.65 17.85
N GLN A 150 -8.49 14.09 16.59
CA GLN A 150 -8.37 15.51 16.24
C GLN A 150 -9.47 16.37 16.86
N GLN A 151 -10.71 15.88 16.86
CA GLN A 151 -11.82 16.58 17.54
C GLN A 151 -11.58 16.70 19.05
N LEU A 152 -11.15 15.61 19.69
CA LEU A 152 -10.85 15.64 21.13
C LEU A 152 -9.73 16.63 21.46
N LEU A 153 -8.68 16.68 20.62
CA LEU A 153 -7.58 17.64 20.81
C LEU A 153 -8.02 19.09 20.59
N GLN A 154 -8.90 19.35 19.63
CA GLN A 154 -9.47 20.68 19.41
C GLN A 154 -10.41 21.10 20.54
N ASP A 155 -11.25 20.17 21.02
CA ASP A 155 -12.14 20.41 22.15
C ASP A 155 -11.36 20.68 23.45
N ASP A 156 -10.20 20.07 23.62
CA ASP A 156 -9.34 20.32 24.78
C ASP A 156 -8.62 21.69 24.66
N GLU A 157 -8.14 22.08 23.48
CA GLU A 157 -7.58 23.41 23.21
C GLU A 157 -8.63 24.52 23.40
N GLU A 158 -9.88 24.34 22.94
CA GLU A 158 -10.96 25.30 23.19
C GLU A 158 -11.32 25.40 24.68
N LYS A 159 -11.28 24.29 25.42
CA LYS A 159 -11.54 24.31 26.86
C LYS A 159 -10.41 24.99 27.63
N GLU A 160 -9.17 24.83 27.21
CA GLU A 160 -8.02 25.48 27.82
C GLU A 160 -8.04 26.99 27.59
N LEU A 161 -8.49 27.44 26.40
CA LEU A 161 -8.71 28.87 26.07
C LEU A 161 -9.91 29.49 26.83
N LEU A 162 -10.85 28.69 27.26
CA LEU A 162 -12.03 29.10 28.04
C LEU A 162 -11.83 28.96 29.58
N ASP A 163 -10.63 28.58 30.05
CA ASP A 163 -10.38 28.50 31.48
C ASP A 163 -10.46 29.92 32.11
N PRO A 164 -11.45 30.16 33.01
CA PRO A 164 -11.67 31.48 33.61
C PRO A 164 -10.44 32.02 34.41
N ARG A 165 -9.50 31.12 34.74
CA ARG A 165 -8.28 31.48 35.47
C ARG A 165 -7.26 32.21 34.60
N LEU A 166 -7.27 31.94 33.28
CA LEU A 166 -6.40 32.63 32.31
C LEU A 166 -6.94 34.02 31.98
N LEU A 167 -8.26 34.21 31.97
CA LEU A 167 -8.89 35.51 31.73
C LEU A 167 -8.68 36.53 32.87
N MET A 168 -8.37 36.06 34.09
CA MET A 168 -8.11 36.93 35.24
C MET A 168 -6.66 37.50 35.30
N LEU A 169 -5.77 37.03 34.41
CA LEU A 169 -4.37 37.49 34.39
C LEU A 169 -4.13 38.63 33.41
N GLU A 170 -5.11 39.03 32.61
CA GLU A 170 -4.99 40.15 31.65
C GLU A 170 -5.57 41.48 32.17
N GLU A 171 -6.06 41.54 33.42
CA GLU A 171 -6.62 42.78 34.02
C GLU A 171 -5.75 43.41 35.12
N GLU A 172 -4.41 43.22 35.12
CA GLU A 172 -3.51 44.02 36.00
C GLU A 172 -2.55 44.89 35.21
#